data_e426aa7b46887090f714a741597f3fb2
#
_entry.id   e426aa7b46887090f714a741597f3fb2
#
_cell.length_a   1.000
_cell.length_b   1.000
_cell.length_c   1.000
_cell.angle_alpha   90.00
_cell.angle_beta   90.00
_cell.angle_gamma   90.00
#
_symmetry.space_group_name_H-M   'P 1'
#
loop_
_entity.id
_entity.type
_entity.pdbx_description
1 polymer ?
#
loop_
_entity_poly.entity_id
_entity_poly.type
_entity_poly.pdbx_seq_one_letter_code
_entity_poly.pdbx_strand_id
1 'polypeptide(L)'
;MKMPCFVASMMMLHTLLAADVNAKELVYTRAFADDDYGIYHVAVLHALLNATKEYGDVTLVPYPQPITQSRQMLSLLKGEADIMWSVTNQAREQKLIPIKLPLLKVFSGFKVLVINPSRREELTKSADSRTLKSLTMVQGSDWPDIDVLTANGYSVEGEDWSLWFDSMYSMVSRNLVDAFPCNVIEVHRDLERHKDKYVTLEQFHLLKYPNYEYFFVSPDNPT
;
A
#
# COMPACT_ATOMS: atom_id res chain seq x y z
N MET A 1 -55.11 19.39 -67.72
CA MET A 1 -54.15 20.09 -66.90
C MET A 1 -54.15 19.34 -65.54
N LYS A 2 -53.17 18.39 -65.29
CA LYS A 2 -53.13 17.58 -64.10
C LYS A 2 -51.98 18.11 -63.22
N MET A 3 -52.24 18.52 -61.99
CA MET A 3 -51.27 18.86 -60.99
C MET A 3 -50.84 17.59 -60.27
N PRO A 4 -49.56 17.38 -60.01
CA PRO A 4 -49.10 16.30 -59.15
C PRO A 4 -49.05 16.77 -57.67
N CYS A 5 -49.62 15.96 -56.82
CA CYS A 5 -49.61 16.09 -55.37
C CYS A 5 -48.20 15.70 -54.82
N PHE A 6 -47.47 16.64 -54.20
CA PHE A 6 -46.22 16.39 -53.50
C PHE A 6 -46.56 15.94 -52.09
N VAL A 7 -46.25 14.67 -51.80
CA VAL A 7 -46.28 14.14 -50.45
C VAL A 7 -44.88 14.36 -49.85
N ALA A 8 -44.75 15.31 -48.93
CA ALA A 8 -43.54 15.51 -48.16
C ALA A 8 -43.47 14.49 -47.02
N SER A 9 -42.57 13.50 -47.20
CA SER A 9 -42.26 12.53 -46.14
C SER A 9 -41.33 13.20 -45.14
N MET A 10 -41.83 13.54 -43.94
CA MET A 10 -41.07 14.10 -42.83
C MET A 10 -40.40 12.95 -42.10
N MET A 11 -39.12 12.71 -42.42
CA MET A 11 -38.25 11.79 -41.71
C MET A 11 -37.89 12.40 -40.35
N MET A 12 -38.51 11.91 -39.27
CA MET A 12 -38.19 12.27 -37.90
C MET A 12 -36.87 11.58 -37.52
N LEU A 13 -35.79 12.35 -37.58
CA LEU A 13 -34.45 11.90 -37.13
C LEU A 13 -34.46 11.87 -35.59
N HIS A 14 -34.67 10.69 -35.00
CA HIS A 14 -34.47 10.47 -33.58
C HIS A 14 -32.97 10.48 -33.32
N THR A 15 -32.41 11.60 -32.92
CA THR A 15 -31.10 11.65 -32.27
C THR A 15 -31.22 10.95 -30.93
N LEU A 16 -30.77 9.70 -30.87
CA LEU A 16 -30.43 9.06 -29.59
C LEU A 16 -29.29 9.90 -28.99
N LEU A 17 -29.63 10.74 -28.02
CA LEU A 17 -28.66 11.25 -27.05
C LEU A 17 -28.21 10.02 -26.25
N ALA A 18 -27.09 9.44 -26.66
CA ALA A 18 -26.32 8.58 -25.78
C ALA A 18 -25.96 9.50 -24.60
N ALA A 19 -26.59 9.30 -23.45
CA ALA A 19 -26.12 9.85 -22.22
C ALA A 19 -24.72 9.21 -22.03
N ASP A 20 -23.67 10.02 -22.13
CA ASP A 20 -22.35 9.65 -21.65
C ASP A 20 -22.55 9.33 -20.16
N VAL A 21 -22.65 8.05 -19.85
CA VAL A 21 -22.51 7.56 -18.47
C VAL A 21 -21.04 7.79 -18.15
N ASN A 22 -20.70 8.97 -17.65
CA ASN A 22 -19.40 9.24 -17.08
C ASN A 22 -19.24 8.24 -15.93
N ALA A 23 -18.47 7.19 -16.16
CA ALA A 23 -18.09 6.25 -15.11
C ALA A 23 -17.44 7.07 -13.99
N LYS A 24 -17.91 6.88 -12.75
CA LYS A 24 -17.34 7.55 -11.59
C LYS A 24 -15.87 7.12 -11.48
N GLU A 25 -14.97 8.08 -11.36
CA GLU A 25 -13.57 7.77 -11.07
C GLU A 25 -13.37 7.51 -9.57
N LEU A 26 -12.56 6.51 -9.24
CA LEU A 26 -12.08 6.25 -7.88
C LEU A 26 -10.56 6.33 -7.89
N VAL A 27 -10.04 7.40 -7.28
CA VAL A 27 -8.61 7.70 -7.24
C VAL A 27 -7.98 6.95 -6.07
N TYR A 28 -7.07 6.01 -6.37
CA TYR A 28 -6.30 5.31 -5.34
C TYR A 28 -4.88 5.87 -5.22
N THR A 29 -4.38 5.97 -3.99
CA THR A 29 -3.00 6.41 -3.74
C THR A 29 -2.01 5.27 -3.97
N ARG A 30 -0.74 5.60 -4.22
CA ARG A 30 0.35 4.65 -4.38
C ARG A 30 1.64 5.18 -3.77
N ALA A 31 2.45 4.26 -3.26
CA ALA A 31 3.72 4.57 -2.63
C ALA A 31 4.88 4.65 -3.64
N PHE A 32 4.80 3.90 -4.75
CA PHE A 32 5.85 3.78 -5.76
C PHE A 32 5.29 3.97 -7.17
N ALA A 33 6.17 4.34 -8.10
CA ALA A 33 5.80 4.64 -9.48
C ALA A 33 5.56 3.40 -10.34
N ASP A 34 6.22 2.30 -10.02
CA ASP A 34 6.08 1.07 -10.81
C ASP A 34 4.84 0.26 -10.44
N ASP A 35 4.43 -0.59 -11.36
CA ASP A 35 3.19 -1.35 -11.27
C ASP A 35 3.32 -2.58 -10.35
N ASP A 36 4.53 -2.93 -9.91
CA ASP A 36 4.74 -4.11 -9.05
C ASP A 36 4.26 -3.89 -7.62
N TYR A 37 4.27 -2.64 -7.15
CA TYR A 37 3.77 -2.32 -5.82
C TYR A 37 2.25 -2.13 -5.84
N GLY A 38 1.58 -2.84 -4.97
CA GLY A 38 0.13 -2.72 -4.84
C GLY A 38 -0.68 -3.52 -5.85
N ILE A 39 -0.06 -4.31 -6.74
CA ILE A 39 -0.75 -5.18 -7.71
C ILE A 39 -1.89 -5.98 -7.07
N TYR A 40 -1.64 -6.59 -5.91
CA TYR A 40 -2.65 -7.35 -5.18
C TYR A 40 -3.82 -6.45 -4.74
N HIS A 41 -3.52 -5.29 -4.16
CA HIS A 41 -4.52 -4.36 -3.64
C HIS A 41 -5.40 -3.79 -4.77
N VAL A 42 -4.79 -3.40 -5.88
CA VAL A 42 -5.50 -2.94 -7.08
C VAL A 42 -6.36 -4.07 -7.69
N ALA A 43 -5.85 -5.30 -7.72
CA ALA A 43 -6.63 -6.45 -8.18
C ALA A 43 -7.84 -6.72 -7.27
N VAL A 44 -7.70 -6.56 -5.94
CA VAL A 44 -8.82 -6.65 -4.99
C VAL A 44 -9.84 -5.55 -5.24
N LEU A 45 -9.40 -4.30 -5.46
CA LEU A 45 -10.32 -3.19 -5.81
C LEU A 45 -11.08 -3.50 -7.10
N HIS A 46 -10.40 -3.94 -8.16
CA HIS A 46 -11.07 -4.35 -9.41
C HIS A 46 -12.10 -5.45 -9.18
N ALA A 47 -11.75 -6.47 -8.37
CA ALA A 47 -12.67 -7.56 -8.06
C ALA A 47 -13.91 -7.06 -7.30
N LEU A 48 -13.72 -6.17 -6.32
CA LEU A 48 -14.82 -5.55 -5.57
C LEU A 48 -15.74 -4.73 -6.47
N LEU A 49 -15.19 -3.83 -7.29
CA LEU A 49 -15.97 -3.01 -8.22
C LEU A 49 -16.71 -3.86 -9.25
N ASN A 50 -16.09 -4.94 -9.74
CA ASN A 50 -16.78 -5.88 -10.64
C ASN A 50 -17.92 -6.66 -9.97
N ALA A 51 -17.79 -6.93 -8.67
CA ALA A 51 -18.82 -7.63 -7.90
C ALA A 51 -19.98 -6.73 -7.45
N THR A 52 -19.81 -5.40 -7.56
CA THR A 52 -20.75 -4.39 -7.05
C THR A 52 -21.26 -3.45 -8.16
N LYS A 53 -21.38 -3.94 -9.38
CA LYS A 53 -21.84 -3.16 -10.54
C LYS A 53 -23.22 -2.56 -10.40
N GLU A 54 -24.05 -3.07 -9.50
CA GLU A 54 -25.35 -2.52 -9.14
C GLU A 54 -25.27 -1.08 -8.57
N TYR A 55 -24.09 -0.67 -8.07
CA TYR A 55 -23.85 0.70 -7.60
C TYR A 55 -23.30 1.64 -8.69
N GLY A 56 -23.19 1.16 -9.92
CA GLY A 56 -22.71 1.91 -11.08
C GLY A 56 -21.32 1.49 -11.56
N ASP A 57 -20.94 1.97 -12.74
CA ASP A 57 -19.62 1.75 -13.29
C ASP A 57 -18.62 2.72 -12.67
N VAL A 58 -17.50 2.15 -12.16
CA VAL A 58 -16.40 2.89 -11.53
C VAL A 58 -15.09 2.56 -12.24
N THR A 59 -14.32 3.59 -12.55
CA THR A 59 -12.98 3.45 -13.12
C THR A 59 -11.91 3.73 -12.04
N LEU A 60 -10.98 2.79 -11.85
CA LEU A 60 -9.84 3.00 -10.96
C LEU A 60 -8.78 3.88 -11.63
N VAL A 61 -8.41 4.96 -10.96
CA VAL A 61 -7.41 5.91 -11.43
C VAL A 61 -6.27 6.01 -10.39
N PRO A 62 -5.01 5.79 -10.78
CA PRO A 62 -3.89 5.97 -9.85
C PRO A 62 -3.66 7.46 -9.57
N TYR A 63 -3.38 7.80 -8.31
CA TYR A 63 -2.92 9.15 -7.96
C TYR A 63 -1.71 9.53 -8.84
N PRO A 64 -1.61 10.77 -9.34
CA PRO A 64 -0.68 11.12 -10.41
C PRO A 64 0.79 10.79 -10.09
N GLN A 65 1.19 10.88 -8.83
CA GLN A 65 2.56 10.64 -8.40
C GLN A 65 2.62 9.75 -7.14
N PRO A 66 3.72 8.99 -6.94
CA PRO A 66 3.95 8.28 -5.70
C PRO A 66 4.12 9.24 -4.54
N ILE A 67 3.54 8.91 -3.39
CA ILE A 67 3.60 9.73 -2.17
C ILE A 67 3.74 8.86 -0.93
N THR A 68 4.40 9.40 0.11
CA THR A 68 4.56 8.72 1.41
C THR A 68 3.21 8.46 2.09
N GLN A 69 3.15 7.54 3.04
CA GLN A 69 1.89 7.18 3.72
C GLN A 69 1.24 8.40 4.40
N SER A 70 2.01 9.26 5.03
CA SER A 70 1.50 10.50 5.63
C SER A 70 0.85 11.43 4.60
N ARG A 71 1.42 11.53 3.40
CA ARG A 71 0.85 12.31 2.30
C ARG A 71 -0.37 11.63 1.69
N GLN A 72 -0.40 10.29 1.62
CA GLN A 72 -1.59 9.55 1.18
C GLN A 72 -2.78 9.84 2.09
N MET A 73 -2.59 9.80 3.42
CA MET A 73 -3.63 10.17 4.37
C MET A 73 -4.11 11.61 4.17
N LEU A 74 -3.18 12.55 3.96
CA LEU A 74 -3.53 13.95 3.75
C LEU A 74 -4.31 14.16 2.45
N SER A 75 -3.97 13.46 1.36
CA SER A 75 -4.69 13.57 0.09
C SER A 75 -6.13 13.03 0.19
N LEU A 76 -6.36 11.95 0.97
CA LEU A 76 -7.71 11.50 1.28
C LEU A 76 -8.52 12.56 2.04
N LEU A 77 -7.93 13.15 3.10
CA LEU A 77 -8.59 14.18 3.91
C LEU A 77 -8.90 15.45 3.13
N LYS A 78 -8.16 15.73 2.06
CA LYS A 78 -8.39 16.88 1.17
C LYS A 78 -9.32 16.57 0.00
N GLY A 79 -9.76 15.31 -0.16
CA GLY A 79 -10.54 14.87 -1.32
C GLY A 79 -9.75 14.85 -2.64
N GLU A 80 -8.41 14.79 -2.57
CA GLU A 80 -7.53 14.65 -3.73
C GLU A 80 -7.39 13.18 -4.17
N ALA A 81 -7.74 12.25 -3.29
CA ALA A 81 -7.83 10.81 -3.53
C ALA A 81 -8.96 10.22 -2.70
N ASP A 82 -9.48 9.08 -3.13
CA ASP A 82 -10.65 8.44 -2.53
C ASP A 82 -10.28 7.29 -1.60
N ILE A 83 -9.23 6.53 -1.94
CA ILE A 83 -8.88 5.31 -1.23
C ILE A 83 -7.36 5.12 -1.14
N MET A 84 -6.90 4.61 0.00
CA MET A 84 -5.54 4.11 0.20
C MET A 84 -5.58 2.77 0.92
N TRP A 85 -4.48 2.03 0.89
CA TRP A 85 -4.27 0.86 1.74
C TRP A 85 -3.05 1.08 2.63
N SER A 86 -3.15 0.62 3.85
CA SER A 86 -2.05 0.70 4.82
C SER A 86 -2.32 -0.15 6.04
N VAL A 87 -1.26 -0.40 6.78
CA VAL A 87 -1.34 -0.92 8.13
C VAL A 87 -2.08 0.06 9.02
N THR A 88 -2.96 -0.46 9.87
CA THR A 88 -3.77 0.35 10.78
C THR A 88 -3.06 0.66 12.09
N ASN A 89 -3.42 1.80 12.68
CA ASN A 89 -3.21 2.12 14.09
C ASN A 89 -4.31 3.09 14.56
N GLN A 90 -4.37 3.32 15.87
CA GLN A 90 -5.39 4.19 16.46
C GLN A 90 -5.38 5.61 15.87
N ALA A 91 -4.21 6.19 15.62
CA ALA A 91 -4.10 7.55 15.08
C ALA A 91 -4.65 7.67 13.65
N ARG A 92 -4.54 6.62 12.85
CA ARG A 92 -5.14 6.54 11.50
C ARG A 92 -6.64 6.37 11.56
N GLU A 93 -7.14 5.47 12.41
CA GLU A 93 -8.58 5.22 12.58
C GLU A 93 -9.34 6.41 13.20
N GLN A 94 -8.63 7.33 13.87
CA GLN A 94 -9.21 8.60 14.33
C GLN A 94 -9.41 9.62 13.20
N LYS A 95 -8.68 9.50 12.11
CA LYS A 95 -8.69 10.45 11.00
C LYS A 95 -9.38 9.92 9.75
N LEU A 96 -9.31 8.63 9.52
CA LEU A 96 -9.83 7.95 8.33
C LEU A 96 -10.73 6.80 8.73
N ILE A 97 -11.64 6.39 7.86
CA ILE A 97 -12.50 5.24 8.05
C ILE A 97 -11.81 3.99 7.49
N PRO A 98 -11.44 3.01 8.33
CA PRO A 98 -10.93 1.73 7.86
C PRO A 98 -12.08 0.84 7.36
N ILE A 99 -11.90 0.22 6.20
CA ILE A 99 -12.73 -0.90 5.77
C ILE A 99 -12.17 -2.15 6.43
N LYS A 100 -12.75 -2.57 7.58
CA LYS A 100 -12.20 -3.60 8.48
C LYS A 100 -12.25 -5.03 7.90
N LEU A 101 -11.77 -5.19 6.69
CA LEU A 101 -11.47 -6.46 6.04
C LEU A 101 -9.96 -6.57 5.87
N PRO A 102 -9.26 -7.45 6.63
CA PRO A 102 -7.81 -7.55 6.56
C PRO A 102 -7.35 -8.04 5.17
N LEU A 103 -6.69 -7.18 4.41
CA LEU A 103 -6.27 -7.44 3.02
C LEU A 103 -5.27 -8.61 2.96
N LEU A 104 -4.30 -8.63 3.87
CA LEU A 104 -3.26 -9.66 3.96
C LEU A 104 -3.53 -10.64 5.11
N LYS A 105 -4.75 -10.69 5.64
CA LYS A 105 -5.12 -11.50 6.81
C LYS A 105 -4.16 -11.20 7.98
N VAL A 106 -3.53 -12.24 8.53
CA VAL A 106 -2.55 -12.12 9.64
C VAL A 106 -1.12 -11.86 9.17
N PHE A 107 -0.85 -12.00 7.86
CA PHE A 107 0.53 -11.95 7.34
C PHE A 107 1.18 -10.58 7.45
N SER A 108 0.40 -9.48 7.49
CA SER A 108 0.95 -8.13 7.74
C SER A 108 1.74 -8.05 9.05
N GLY A 109 1.36 -8.86 10.05
CA GLY A 109 1.98 -8.89 11.37
C GLY A 109 3.17 -9.85 11.50
N PHE A 110 3.60 -10.50 10.42
CA PHE A 110 4.77 -11.37 10.41
C PHE A 110 5.94 -10.65 9.73
N LYS A 111 6.98 -10.33 10.53
CA LYS A 111 8.18 -9.66 10.05
C LYS A 111 9.39 -10.56 10.19
N VAL A 112 10.11 -10.71 9.10
CA VAL A 112 11.42 -11.35 9.02
C VAL A 112 12.49 -10.27 8.94
N LEU A 113 13.72 -10.59 9.34
CA LEU A 113 14.78 -9.60 9.42
C LEU A 113 15.67 -9.68 8.18
N VAL A 114 15.86 -8.54 7.51
CA VAL A 114 16.96 -8.37 6.55
C VAL A 114 18.17 -7.85 7.32
N ILE A 115 19.29 -8.52 7.16
CA ILE A 115 20.53 -8.26 7.90
C ILE A 115 21.73 -8.20 6.94
N ASN A 116 22.83 -7.63 7.42
CA ASN A 116 24.11 -7.83 6.76
C ASN A 116 24.57 -9.29 6.96
N PRO A 117 25.06 -10.00 5.93
CA PRO A 117 25.52 -11.40 6.06
C PRO A 117 26.59 -11.63 7.13
N SER A 118 27.41 -10.63 7.46
CA SER A 118 28.43 -10.72 8.52
C SER A 118 27.84 -10.95 9.91
N ARG A 119 26.57 -10.63 10.13
CA ARG A 119 25.89 -10.82 11.42
C ARG A 119 25.18 -12.17 11.57
N ARG A 120 25.14 -12.96 10.50
CA ARG A 120 24.39 -14.24 10.48
C ARG A 120 24.81 -15.19 11.61
N GLU A 121 26.10 -15.34 11.83
CA GLU A 121 26.62 -16.29 12.84
C GLU A 121 26.24 -15.87 14.28
N GLU A 122 26.31 -14.60 14.58
CA GLU A 122 25.89 -14.03 15.87
C GLU A 122 24.42 -14.31 16.17
N LEU A 123 23.56 -14.00 15.20
CA LEU A 123 22.11 -14.17 15.34
C LEU A 123 21.70 -15.64 15.36
N THR A 124 22.36 -16.51 14.59
CA THR A 124 22.10 -17.95 14.58
C THR A 124 22.38 -18.60 15.94
N LYS A 125 23.40 -18.12 16.69
CA LYS A 125 23.76 -18.65 18.00
C LYS A 125 22.85 -18.20 19.13
N SER A 126 22.03 -17.18 18.89
CA SER A 126 21.20 -16.56 19.91
C SER A 126 19.72 -16.77 19.62
N ALA A 127 19.11 -17.76 20.25
CA ALA A 127 17.66 -17.94 20.28
C ALA A 127 16.94 -17.00 21.27
N ASP A 128 17.66 -16.04 21.87
CA ASP A 128 17.15 -15.19 22.94
C ASP A 128 16.60 -13.87 22.38
N SER A 129 15.38 -13.54 22.74
CA SER A 129 14.74 -12.24 22.44
C SER A 129 15.55 -11.02 22.90
N ARG A 130 16.43 -11.19 23.92
CA ARG A 130 17.33 -10.13 24.39
C ARG A 130 18.33 -9.71 23.31
N THR A 131 18.85 -10.65 22.54
CA THR A 131 19.75 -10.35 21.42
C THR A 131 19.04 -9.53 20.35
N LEU A 132 17.78 -9.88 20.00
CA LEU A 132 17.01 -9.10 19.06
C LEU A 132 16.74 -7.67 19.57
N LYS A 133 16.55 -7.50 20.88
CA LYS A 133 16.31 -6.17 21.50
C LYS A 133 17.58 -5.33 21.60
N SER A 134 18.75 -5.92 21.50
CA SER A 134 20.02 -5.17 21.43
C SER A 134 20.34 -4.65 20.03
N LEU A 135 19.60 -5.11 19.00
CA LEU A 135 19.78 -4.64 17.63
C LEU A 135 19.18 -3.25 17.44
N THR A 136 19.87 -2.41 16.68
CA THR A 136 19.29 -1.20 16.10
C THR A 136 18.63 -1.57 14.78
N MET A 137 17.33 -1.36 14.70
CA MET A 137 16.52 -1.65 13.51
C MET A 137 16.20 -0.37 12.76
N VAL A 138 15.85 -0.47 11.48
CA VAL A 138 15.32 0.66 10.67
C VAL A 138 13.93 0.35 10.19
N GLN A 139 13.08 1.39 10.11
CA GLN A 139 11.74 1.33 9.55
C GLN A 139 11.42 2.64 8.82
N GLY A 140 10.41 2.64 7.96
CA GLY A 140 9.91 3.87 7.35
C GLY A 140 9.41 4.85 8.44
N SER A 141 9.86 6.09 8.38
CA SER A 141 9.64 7.11 9.41
C SER A 141 8.16 7.40 9.72
N ASP A 142 7.24 7.12 8.78
CA ASP A 142 5.80 7.30 8.95
C ASP A 142 5.02 5.95 9.08
N TRP A 143 5.73 4.84 9.33
CA TRP A 143 5.11 3.53 9.47
C TRP A 143 4.68 3.24 10.91
N PRO A 144 3.47 2.67 11.12
CA PRO A 144 3.01 2.28 12.45
C PRO A 144 3.88 1.25 13.15
N ASP A 145 4.69 0.50 12.40
CA ASP A 145 5.58 -0.52 12.93
C ASP A 145 6.61 0.06 13.91
N ILE A 146 7.05 1.30 13.74
CA ILE A 146 7.97 1.98 14.68
C ILE A 146 7.38 2.01 16.08
N ASP A 147 6.12 2.44 16.22
CA ASP A 147 5.44 2.55 17.52
C ASP A 147 5.35 1.19 18.19
N VAL A 148 4.98 0.15 17.43
CA VAL A 148 4.85 -1.22 17.94
C VAL A 148 6.19 -1.77 18.40
N LEU A 149 7.23 -1.64 17.59
CA LEU A 149 8.56 -2.14 17.92
C LEU A 149 9.14 -1.40 19.12
N THR A 150 9.08 -0.07 19.13
CA THR A 150 9.58 0.76 20.24
C THR A 150 8.85 0.44 21.56
N ALA A 151 7.52 0.31 21.53
CA ALA A 151 6.74 -0.05 22.71
C ALA A 151 7.09 -1.45 23.25
N ASN A 152 7.65 -2.33 22.43
CA ASN A 152 8.13 -3.65 22.82
C ASN A 152 9.64 -3.67 23.19
N GLY A 153 10.28 -2.51 23.28
CA GLY A 153 11.66 -2.34 23.73
C GLY A 153 12.72 -2.64 22.67
N TYR A 154 12.36 -2.52 21.38
CA TYR A 154 13.33 -2.53 20.28
C TYR A 154 13.85 -1.12 20.02
N SER A 155 15.12 -0.98 19.64
CA SER A 155 15.68 0.26 19.13
C SER A 155 15.38 0.38 17.64
N VAL A 156 14.66 1.44 17.23
CA VAL A 156 14.24 1.61 15.83
C VAL A 156 14.52 3.02 15.35
N GLU A 157 15.21 3.13 14.23
CA GLU A 157 15.44 4.39 13.52
C GLU A 157 14.40 4.54 12.41
N GLY A 158 13.84 5.75 12.30
CA GLY A 158 12.92 6.12 11.21
C GLY A 158 13.69 6.67 10.02
N GLU A 159 13.49 6.11 8.83
CA GLU A 159 14.19 6.51 7.61
C GLU A 159 13.20 6.80 6.47
N ASP A 160 13.63 7.58 5.48
CA ASP A 160 12.87 7.79 4.26
C ASP A 160 12.86 6.50 3.41
N TRP A 161 11.67 6.11 2.98
CA TRP A 161 11.44 4.88 2.22
C TRP A 161 10.99 5.14 0.77
N SER A 162 10.93 6.43 0.36
CA SER A 162 10.35 6.86 -0.92
C SER A 162 11.05 6.32 -2.17
N LEU A 163 12.31 5.87 -2.05
CA LEU A 163 13.08 5.27 -3.13
C LEU A 163 13.18 3.75 -2.99
N TRP A 164 12.05 3.05 -2.89
CA TRP A 164 12.01 1.59 -2.76
C TRP A 164 12.85 1.06 -1.60
N PHE A 165 12.83 1.77 -0.48
CA PHE A 165 13.60 1.40 0.70
C PHE A 165 15.13 1.40 0.49
N ASP A 166 15.64 2.01 -0.59
CA ASP A 166 17.08 1.94 -0.92
C ASP A 166 17.96 2.44 0.22
N SER A 167 17.56 3.51 0.90
CA SER A 167 18.27 4.02 2.09
C SER A 167 18.33 2.96 3.19
N MET A 168 17.22 2.31 3.54
CA MET A 168 17.16 1.30 4.59
C MET A 168 18.02 0.07 4.26
N TYR A 169 17.94 -0.46 3.05
CA TYR A 169 18.78 -1.56 2.60
C TYR A 169 20.27 -1.16 2.57
N SER A 170 20.58 0.08 2.18
CA SER A 170 21.94 0.63 2.20
C SER A 170 22.49 0.75 3.62
N MET A 171 21.65 1.17 4.59
CA MET A 171 22.04 1.26 6.00
C MET A 171 22.42 -0.13 6.55
N VAL A 172 21.59 -1.15 6.30
CA VAL A 172 21.88 -2.55 6.69
C VAL A 172 23.15 -3.07 6.00
N SER A 173 23.26 -2.86 4.69
CA SER A 173 24.42 -3.31 3.90
C SER A 173 25.75 -2.74 4.40
N ARG A 174 25.73 -1.53 4.94
CA ARG A 174 26.90 -0.82 5.49
C ARG A 174 27.08 -0.99 7.00
N ASN A 175 26.26 -1.81 7.65
CA ASN A 175 26.24 -1.99 9.11
C ASN A 175 26.04 -0.66 9.87
N LEU A 176 25.31 0.29 9.32
CA LEU A 176 24.86 1.51 10.02
C LEU A 176 23.72 1.21 11.00
N VAL A 177 22.89 0.25 10.63
CA VAL A 177 21.88 -0.41 11.48
C VAL A 177 22.04 -1.93 11.35
N ASP A 178 21.50 -2.68 12.29
CA ASP A 178 21.69 -4.11 12.37
C ASP A 178 20.69 -4.90 11.54
N ALA A 179 19.45 -4.42 11.46
CA ALA A 179 18.38 -5.15 10.79
C ALA A 179 17.28 -4.22 10.23
N PHE A 180 16.63 -4.72 9.19
CA PHE A 180 15.38 -4.14 8.65
C PHE A 180 14.28 -5.20 8.73
N PRO A 181 13.29 -5.04 9.64
CA PRO A 181 12.12 -5.91 9.71
C PRO A 181 11.22 -5.71 8.50
N CYS A 182 11.13 -6.71 7.63
CA CYS A 182 10.33 -6.72 6.42
C CYS A 182 9.12 -7.65 6.54
N ASN A 183 8.06 -7.36 5.80
CA ASN A 183 6.91 -8.25 5.73
C ASN A 183 7.30 -9.58 5.05
N VAL A 184 6.87 -10.69 5.64
CA VAL A 184 7.20 -12.05 5.17
C VAL A 184 6.78 -12.32 3.72
N ILE A 185 5.71 -11.70 3.25
CA ILE A 185 5.20 -11.91 1.89
C ILE A 185 5.86 -11.02 0.84
N GLU A 186 6.58 -9.97 1.25
CA GLU A 186 7.19 -8.99 0.35
C GLU A 186 8.71 -9.14 0.27
N VAL A 187 9.33 -9.64 1.32
CA VAL A 187 10.78 -9.63 1.51
C VAL A 187 11.58 -10.25 0.36
N HIS A 188 11.08 -11.30 -0.28
CA HIS A 188 11.79 -11.94 -1.38
C HIS A 188 11.84 -11.07 -2.63
N ARG A 189 10.73 -10.39 -2.97
CA ARG A 189 10.70 -9.42 -4.05
C ARG A 189 11.64 -8.25 -3.77
N ASP A 190 11.61 -7.77 -2.54
CA ASP A 190 12.41 -6.61 -2.14
C ASP A 190 13.91 -6.94 -2.11
N LEU A 191 14.28 -8.12 -1.66
CA LEU A 191 15.68 -8.60 -1.74
C LEU A 191 16.17 -8.73 -3.20
N GLU A 192 15.33 -9.20 -4.11
CA GLU A 192 15.69 -9.27 -5.53
C GLU A 192 15.91 -7.87 -6.14
N ARG A 193 15.12 -6.87 -5.74
CA ARG A 193 15.34 -5.47 -6.13
C ARG A 193 16.65 -4.90 -5.59
N HIS A 194 17.09 -5.37 -4.43
CA HIS A 194 18.29 -4.88 -3.74
C HIS A 194 19.46 -5.90 -3.79
N LYS A 195 19.48 -6.76 -4.80
CA LYS A 195 20.55 -7.76 -4.99
C LYS A 195 21.95 -7.15 -5.19
N ASP A 196 22.04 -5.85 -5.48
CA ASP A 196 23.27 -5.07 -5.51
C ASP A 196 23.78 -4.70 -4.12
N LYS A 197 22.96 -4.84 -3.08
CA LYS A 197 23.33 -4.57 -1.68
C LYS A 197 23.83 -5.82 -1.00
N TYR A 198 24.76 -5.66 -0.07
CA TYR A 198 25.28 -6.78 0.73
C TYR A 198 24.34 -7.06 1.92
N VAL A 199 23.21 -7.67 1.62
CA VAL A 199 22.14 -8.01 2.57
C VAL A 199 21.64 -9.43 2.36
N THR A 200 21.04 -10.01 3.39
CA THR A 200 20.44 -11.35 3.34
C THR A 200 19.27 -11.47 4.30
N LEU A 201 18.42 -12.47 4.08
CA LEU A 201 17.37 -12.84 5.00
C LEU A 201 17.95 -13.56 6.22
N GLU A 202 17.59 -13.12 7.41
CA GLU A 202 17.79 -13.84 8.66
C GLU A 202 16.73 -14.98 8.73
N GLN A 203 17.12 -16.19 9.14
CA GLN A 203 16.31 -17.41 8.97
C GLN A 203 15.78 -18.01 10.27
N PHE A 204 16.14 -17.45 11.43
CA PHE A 204 15.86 -18.07 12.73
C PHE A 204 14.80 -17.34 13.54
N HIS A 205 14.60 -16.05 13.27
CA HIS A 205 13.73 -15.21 14.07
C HIS A 205 12.55 -14.70 13.25
N LEU A 206 11.40 -14.64 13.91
CA LEU A 206 10.17 -14.08 13.38
C LEU A 206 9.57 -13.12 14.41
N LEU A 207 9.43 -11.86 14.06
CA LEU A 207 8.64 -10.92 14.85
C LEU A 207 7.17 -11.09 14.49
N LYS A 208 6.34 -11.26 15.51
CA LYS A 208 4.89 -11.42 15.33
C LYS A 208 4.14 -10.48 16.25
N TYR A 209 3.32 -9.62 15.69
CA TYR A 209 2.45 -8.71 16.41
C TYR A 209 1.15 -8.45 15.63
N PRO A 210 0.06 -8.04 16.30
CA PRO A 210 -1.16 -7.63 15.61
C PRO A 210 -0.85 -6.45 14.70
N ASN A 211 -1.03 -6.66 13.40
CA ASN A 211 -0.76 -5.66 12.39
C ASN A 211 -1.65 -5.99 11.18
N TYR A 212 -2.73 -5.23 11.03
CA TYR A 212 -3.70 -5.46 9.97
C TYR A 212 -3.63 -4.35 8.94
N GLU A 213 -3.66 -4.72 7.70
CA GLU A 213 -3.74 -3.81 6.58
C GLU A 213 -5.16 -3.71 6.08
N TYR A 214 -5.64 -2.49 5.93
CA TYR A 214 -7.00 -2.19 5.47
C TYR A 214 -6.97 -1.19 4.32
N PHE A 215 -8.05 -1.17 3.56
CA PHE A 215 -8.41 0.03 2.81
C PHE A 215 -8.92 1.09 3.76
N PHE A 216 -8.59 2.35 3.45
CA PHE A 216 -9.06 3.53 4.17
C PHE A 216 -9.69 4.51 3.21
N VAL A 217 -10.77 5.16 3.65
CA VAL A 217 -11.45 6.24 2.96
C VAL A 217 -11.57 7.47 3.87
N SER A 218 -11.80 8.64 3.28
CA SER A 218 -12.05 9.85 4.05
C SER A 218 -13.41 9.80 4.74
N PRO A 219 -13.55 10.30 5.97
CA PRO A 219 -14.87 10.47 6.60
C PRO A 219 -15.76 11.46 5.87
N ASP A 220 -15.18 12.43 5.15
CA ASP A 220 -15.91 13.47 4.41
C ASP A 220 -16.34 13.02 3.01
N ASN A 221 -15.78 11.91 2.52
CA ASN A 221 -16.14 11.29 1.24
C ASN A 221 -16.22 9.77 1.38
N PRO A 222 -17.24 9.23 2.05
CA PRO A 222 -17.38 7.80 2.35
C PRO A 222 -17.93 6.96 1.19
N THR A 223 -18.03 7.52 -0.03
CA THR A 223 -18.69 6.85 -1.17
C THR A 223 -17.79 5.95 -1.96
#